data_f0c9ec96d48efd0d1fef81e93485e23e
#
_entry.id   f0c9ec96d48efd0d1fef81e93485e23e
#
_cell.length_a   1.000
_cell.length_b   1.000
_cell.length_c   1.000
_cell.angle_alpha   90.00
_cell.angle_beta   90.00
_cell.angle_gamma   90.00
#
_symmetry.space_group_name_H-M   'P 1'
#
loop_
_entity.id
_entity.type
_entity.pdbx_description
1 polymer ?
#
loop_
_entity_poly.entity_id
_entity_poly.type
_entity_poly.pdbx_seq_one_letter_code
_entity_poly.pdbx_strand_id
1 'polypeptide(L)'
;MKKYIIMGALLVSGIISANTIEPKLEAFGDMVKVTYYYGNGQVQQTGFFKDGKLEGQWVAYDANGNKKSIGEYNHGIKTGKWIFWNDAILNEVTYADNTIASVKKWRQEPVADRD
;
A
#
# COMPACT_ATOMS: atom_id res chain seq x y z
N MET A 1 -13.30 -18.09 -12.54
CA MET A 1 -12.60 -18.07 -12.47
C MET A 1 -11.93 -17.06 -12.07
N LYS A 2 -11.43 -16.41 -12.07
CA LYS A 2 -10.67 -15.52 -11.78
C LYS A 2 -11.26 -14.45 -11.15
N LYS A 3 -12.24 -14.25 -11.08
CA LYS A 3 -12.79 -13.21 -10.56
C LYS A 3 -12.57 -13.04 -9.21
N TYR A 4 -12.28 -13.90 -8.55
CA TYR A 4 -12.25 -13.79 -7.21
C TYR A 4 -11.22 -12.92 -6.78
N ILE A 5 -10.50 -12.51 -7.54
CA ILE A 5 -9.57 -11.65 -7.21
C ILE A 5 -9.98 -10.62 -6.32
N ILE A 6 -11.10 -10.22 -6.41
CA ILE A 6 -11.54 -9.28 -5.59
C ILE A 6 -11.29 -9.44 -4.20
N MET A 7 -11.10 -10.50 -3.79
CA MET A 7 -10.92 -10.70 -2.46
C MET A 7 -9.91 -9.83 -1.90
N GLY A 8 -8.96 -9.52 -2.60
CA GLY A 8 -7.94 -8.76 -2.02
C GLY A 8 -8.46 -7.49 -1.45
N ALA A 9 -9.55 -7.10 -1.94
CA ALA A 9 -10.07 -5.85 -1.53
C ALA A 9 -10.32 -5.83 -0.07
N LEU A 10 -10.49 -6.95 0.46
CA LEU A 10 -10.80 -6.97 1.81
C LEU A 10 -9.72 -6.39 2.63
N LEU A 11 -8.58 -6.32 2.14
CA LEU A 11 -7.51 -5.82 2.90
C LEU A 11 -7.79 -4.41 3.28
N VAL A 12 -8.64 -3.80 2.58
CA VAL A 12 -8.87 -2.44 2.87
C VAL A 12 -10.05 -2.30 3.70
N SER A 13 -10.45 -3.36 4.21
CA SER A 13 -11.63 -3.30 5.00
C SER A 13 -11.54 -2.37 6.12
N GLY A 14 -12.53 -2.15 6.76
CA GLY A 14 -12.52 -1.30 7.89
C GLY A 14 -13.13 0.01 7.49
N ILE A 15 -13.26 0.22 6.28
CA ILE A 15 -13.77 1.38 5.86
C ILE A 15 -15.08 1.21 5.42
N ILE A 16 -16.02 1.27 6.13
CA ILE A 16 -17.32 1.06 5.72
C ILE A 16 -17.94 2.32 5.71
N SER A 17 -17.98 3.05 4.80
CA SER A 17 -18.55 4.29 4.79
C SER A 17 -19.63 4.36 3.77
N ALA A 18 -20.57 5.13 3.99
CA ALA A 18 -21.67 5.23 3.06
C ALA A 18 -21.19 5.90 1.80
N ASN A 19 -20.13 6.68 1.87
CA ASN A 19 -19.63 7.33 0.69
C ASN A 19 -18.45 6.67 0.10
N THR A 20 -18.53 5.41 -0.14
CA THR A 20 -17.39 4.75 -0.71
C THR A 20 -17.35 5.00 -2.18
N ILE A 21 -16.21 5.16 -2.73
CA ILE A 21 -16.01 5.33 -4.15
C ILE A 21 -15.50 3.99 -4.64
N GLU A 22 -16.02 3.51 -5.73
CA GLU A 22 -15.61 2.22 -6.24
C GLU A 22 -14.17 2.21 -6.70
N PRO A 23 -13.48 1.13 -6.53
CA PRO A 23 -12.09 1.04 -6.95
C PRO A 23 -12.00 1.13 -8.47
N LYS A 24 -10.90 1.64 -8.94
CA LYS A 24 -10.65 1.74 -10.36
C LYS A 24 -9.80 0.56 -10.75
N LEU A 25 -10.18 -0.13 -11.79
CA LEU A 25 -9.42 -1.28 -12.26
C LEU A 25 -8.90 -1.00 -13.66
N GLU A 26 -7.64 -1.29 -13.88
CA GLU A 26 -7.03 -1.05 -15.18
C GLU A 26 -6.19 -2.24 -15.60
N ALA A 27 -6.34 -2.65 -16.84
CA ALA A 27 -5.56 -3.77 -17.33
C ALA A 27 -4.10 -3.31 -17.49
N PHE A 28 -3.16 -4.13 -17.11
CA PHE A 28 -1.78 -3.75 -17.17
C PHE A 28 -0.98 -5.01 -17.49
N GLY A 29 -0.91 -5.38 -18.76
CA GLY A 29 -0.26 -6.61 -19.13
C GLY A 29 -1.08 -7.79 -18.62
N ASP A 30 -0.44 -8.69 -17.92
CA ASP A 30 -1.17 -9.83 -17.36
C ASP A 30 -1.58 -9.54 -15.93
N MET A 31 -1.55 -8.27 -15.54
CA MET A 31 -1.94 -7.90 -14.19
C MET A 31 -3.08 -6.92 -14.26
N VAL A 32 -3.68 -6.63 -13.11
CA VAL A 32 -4.74 -5.65 -13.02
C VAL A 32 -4.27 -4.62 -12.00
N LYS A 33 -4.26 -3.36 -12.40
CA LYS A 33 -3.89 -2.30 -11.48
C LYS A 33 -5.16 -1.85 -10.79
N VAL A 34 -5.12 -1.78 -9.47
CA VAL A 34 -6.28 -1.40 -8.70
C VAL A 34 -5.98 -0.14 -7.92
N THR A 35 -6.92 0.79 -7.92
CA THR A 35 -6.76 2.00 -7.15
C THR A 35 -7.97 2.14 -6.24
N TYR A 36 -7.75 2.21 -4.94
CA TYR A 36 -8.82 2.37 -3.97
C TYR A 36 -8.84 3.81 -3.51
N TYR A 37 -10.00 4.33 -3.19
CA TYR A 37 -10.15 5.72 -2.82
C TYR A 37 -10.83 5.91 -1.47
N TYR A 38 -10.47 6.99 -0.80
CA TYR A 38 -11.16 7.37 0.40
C TYR A 38 -12.44 8.07 -0.09
N GLY A 39 -13.39 8.26 0.78
CA GLY A 39 -14.62 8.91 0.41
C GLY A 39 -14.43 10.33 -0.08
N ASN A 40 -13.32 10.98 0.27
CA ASN A 40 -13.08 12.35 -0.18
C ASN A 40 -12.43 12.39 -1.57
N GLY A 41 -12.26 11.24 -2.21
CA GLY A 41 -11.71 11.20 -3.55
C GLY A 41 -10.21 11.00 -3.62
N GLN A 42 -9.52 11.07 -2.50
CA GLN A 42 -8.07 10.88 -2.51
C GLN A 42 -7.76 9.40 -2.61
N VAL A 43 -6.64 9.07 -3.21
CA VAL A 43 -6.25 7.69 -3.34
C VAL A 43 -5.91 7.13 -1.97
N GLN A 44 -6.43 5.96 -1.65
CA GLN A 44 -6.16 5.31 -0.39
C GLN A 44 -5.02 4.33 -0.56
N GLN A 45 -5.03 3.54 -1.59
CA GLN A 45 -3.89 2.69 -1.90
C GLN A 45 -4.00 2.20 -3.33
N THR A 46 -2.90 1.84 -3.92
CA THR A 46 -2.90 1.41 -5.29
C THR A 46 -1.81 0.35 -5.47
N GLY A 47 -2.05 -0.60 -6.32
CA GLY A 47 -1.10 -1.66 -6.57
C GLY A 47 -1.64 -2.59 -7.65
N PHE A 48 -1.11 -3.79 -7.68
CA PHE A 48 -1.45 -4.73 -8.75
C PHE A 48 -1.88 -6.08 -8.22
N PHE A 49 -2.71 -6.75 -8.97
CA PHE A 49 -3.07 -8.13 -8.69
C PHE A 49 -2.67 -8.95 -9.91
N LYS A 50 -2.17 -10.13 -9.65
CA LYS A 50 -1.84 -11.05 -10.72
C LYS A 50 -2.34 -12.41 -10.27
N ASP A 51 -3.17 -13.04 -11.06
CA ASP A 51 -3.76 -14.33 -10.72
C ASP A 51 -4.40 -14.30 -9.34
N GLY A 52 -5.07 -13.19 -9.03
CA GLY A 52 -5.77 -13.09 -7.77
C GLY A 52 -4.93 -12.81 -6.56
N LYS A 53 -3.65 -12.55 -6.73
CA LYS A 53 -2.78 -12.28 -5.59
C LYS A 53 -2.13 -10.92 -5.73
N LEU A 54 -1.79 -10.32 -4.60
CA LEU A 54 -1.11 -9.03 -4.61
C LEU A 54 0.25 -9.21 -5.27
N GLU A 55 0.61 -8.30 -6.13
CA GLU A 55 1.85 -8.42 -6.86
C GLU A 55 2.49 -7.06 -7.09
N GLY A 56 3.80 -7.00 -7.08
CA GLY A 56 4.52 -5.77 -7.39
C GLY A 56 4.39 -4.70 -6.34
N GLN A 57 4.57 -3.47 -6.72
CA GLN A 57 4.60 -2.38 -5.78
C GLN A 57 3.22 -1.95 -5.33
N TRP A 58 3.08 -1.72 -4.05
CA TRP A 58 1.84 -1.23 -3.46
C TRP A 58 2.15 -0.01 -2.63
N VAL A 59 1.34 1.03 -2.80
CA VAL A 59 1.54 2.29 -2.10
C VAL A 59 0.26 2.64 -1.37
N ALA A 60 0.37 3.03 -0.11
CA ALA A 60 -0.79 3.46 0.65
C ALA A 60 -0.61 4.91 1.04
N TYR A 61 -1.72 5.64 1.11
CA TYR A 61 -1.70 7.06 1.42
C TYR A 61 -2.70 7.36 2.52
N ASP A 62 -2.54 8.48 3.20
CA ASP A 62 -3.51 8.86 4.19
C ASP A 62 -4.55 9.74 3.47
N ALA A 63 -5.56 10.17 4.17
CA ALA A 63 -6.65 10.93 3.56
C ALA A 63 -6.23 12.31 3.07
N ASN A 64 -5.05 12.77 3.42
CA ASN A 64 -4.56 14.05 2.96
C ASN A 64 -3.62 13.90 1.77
N GLY A 65 -3.44 12.69 1.32
CA GLY A 65 -2.59 12.47 0.16
C GLY A 65 -1.13 12.18 0.47
N ASN A 66 -0.78 12.05 1.75
CA ASN A 66 0.59 11.77 2.10
C ASN A 66 0.83 10.26 2.10
N LYS A 67 1.99 9.83 1.69
CA LYS A 67 2.29 8.42 1.66
C LYS A 67 2.37 7.85 3.05
N LYS A 68 1.78 6.69 3.26
CA LYS A 68 1.84 6.01 4.54
C LYS A 68 2.77 4.82 4.43
N SER A 69 2.78 4.16 3.31
CA SER A 69 3.68 3.03 3.14
C SER A 69 3.90 2.72 1.67
N ILE A 70 4.99 2.05 1.39
CA ILE A 70 5.26 1.61 0.05
C ILE A 70 6.06 0.34 0.20
N GLY A 71 5.74 -0.66 -0.56
CA GLY A 71 6.43 -1.94 -0.47
C GLY A 71 6.14 -2.80 -1.67
N GLU A 72 6.53 -4.04 -1.58
CA GLU A 72 6.41 -4.93 -2.72
C GLU A 72 5.88 -6.29 -2.31
N TYR A 73 5.04 -6.85 -3.14
CA TYR A 73 4.52 -8.20 -2.92
C TYR A 73 4.99 -9.10 -4.05
N ASN A 74 5.19 -10.34 -3.74
CA ASN A 74 5.54 -11.34 -4.73
C ASN A 74 4.56 -12.49 -4.50
N HIS A 75 3.58 -12.64 -5.38
CA HIS A 75 2.57 -13.68 -5.27
C HIS A 75 1.88 -13.63 -3.90
N GLY A 76 1.52 -12.45 -3.47
CA GLY A 76 0.78 -12.29 -2.23
C GLY A 76 1.65 -12.23 -0.98
N ILE A 77 2.94 -12.34 -1.12
CA ILE A 77 3.84 -12.37 0.02
C ILE A 77 4.69 -11.12 0.06
N LYS A 78 4.80 -10.51 1.22
CA LYS A 78 5.61 -9.29 1.34
C LYS A 78 7.07 -9.65 1.15
N THR A 79 7.76 -8.86 0.39
CA THR A 79 9.16 -9.12 0.13
C THR A 79 9.91 -7.81 0.00
N GLY A 80 11.19 -7.82 0.24
CA GLY A 80 12.04 -6.66 0.06
C GLY A 80 11.84 -5.59 1.10
N LYS A 81 12.22 -4.39 0.77
CA LYS A 81 12.15 -3.29 1.70
C LYS A 81 10.82 -2.61 1.66
N TRP A 82 10.24 -2.40 2.81
CA TRP A 82 9.00 -1.70 2.97
C TRP A 82 9.27 -0.45 3.77
N ILE A 83 8.69 0.67 3.37
CA ILE A 83 8.88 1.92 4.07
C ILE A 83 7.54 2.32 4.66
N PHE A 84 7.53 2.66 5.94
CA PHE A 84 6.33 3.12 6.59
C PHE A 84 6.62 4.49 7.19
N TRP A 85 5.74 5.44 6.95
CA TRP A 85 5.88 6.78 7.46
C TRP A 85 4.89 7.00 8.60
N ASN A 86 5.37 7.59 9.68
CA ASN A 86 4.51 7.89 10.79
C ASN A 86 4.99 9.21 11.33
N ASP A 87 4.38 10.30 10.90
CA ASP A 87 4.79 11.63 11.30
C ASP A 87 6.27 11.83 10.95
N ALA A 88 7.10 12.11 11.90
CA ALA A 88 8.50 12.37 11.63
C ALA A 88 9.36 11.12 11.62
N ILE A 89 8.73 9.97 11.74
CA ILE A 89 9.49 8.74 11.80
C ILE A 89 9.29 7.90 10.56
N LEU A 90 10.37 7.39 10.04
CA LEU A 90 10.32 6.55 8.87
C LEU A 90 10.85 5.20 9.31
N ASN A 91 10.07 4.17 9.12
CA ASN A 91 10.49 2.83 9.46
C ASN A 91 10.75 2.05 8.18
N GLU A 92 11.92 1.45 8.11
CA GLU A 92 12.28 0.68 6.95
C GLU A 92 12.30 -0.78 7.40
N VAL A 93 11.42 -1.59 6.87
CA VAL A 93 11.29 -2.98 7.29
C VAL A 93 11.64 -3.86 6.10
N THR A 94 12.55 -4.80 6.31
CA THR A 94 12.93 -5.69 5.24
C THR A 94 12.23 -7.03 5.49
N TYR A 95 11.51 -7.51 4.49
CA TYR A 95 10.78 -8.76 4.61
C TYR A 95 11.46 -9.84 3.74
N ALA A 96 11.45 -11.05 4.26
CA ALA A 96 11.92 -12.20 3.53
C ALA A 96 10.82 -13.23 3.66
N ASP A 97 10.11 -13.51 2.59
CA ASP A 97 8.99 -14.46 2.63
C ASP A 97 7.98 -14.10 3.68
N ASN A 98 7.55 -12.85 3.69
CA ASN A 98 6.51 -12.40 4.58
C ASN A 98 6.97 -12.36 6.04
N THR A 99 8.23 -12.56 6.30
CA THR A 99 8.76 -12.54 7.66
C THR A 99 9.69 -11.35 7.79
N ILE A 100 9.65 -10.66 8.90
CA ILE A 100 10.50 -9.49 9.08
C ILE A 100 11.93 -9.93 9.30
N ALA A 101 12.82 -9.48 8.44
CA ALA A 101 14.22 -9.81 8.57
C ALA A 101 14.99 -8.70 9.28
N SER A 102 14.59 -7.46 9.11
CA SER A 102 15.26 -6.38 9.81
C SER A 102 14.37 -5.13 9.83
N VAL A 103 14.63 -4.25 10.76
CA VAL A 103 13.88 -3.03 10.88
C VAL A 103 14.85 -1.90 11.17
N LYS A 104 14.70 -0.79 10.48
CA LYS A 104 15.51 0.38 10.72
C LYS A 104 14.57 1.53 10.93
N LYS A 105 14.86 2.37 11.90
CA LYS A 105 14.01 3.49 12.19
C LYS A 105 14.77 4.77 12.00
N TRP A 106 14.21 5.71 11.28
CA TRP A 106 14.83 6.98 11.02
C TRP A 106 13.92 8.07 11.54
N ARG A 107 14.50 9.08 12.17
CA ARG A 107 13.72 10.17 12.65
C ARG A 107 14.09 11.37 11.80
N GLN A 108 13.10 12.05 11.28
CA GLN A 108 13.34 13.20 10.45
C GLN A 108 13.41 14.41 11.33
N GLU A 109 14.51 15.14 11.27
CA GLU A 109 14.64 16.31 12.08
C GLU A 109 14.22 17.51 11.28
N PRO A 110 13.55 18.46 11.87
CA PRO A 110 13.14 19.64 11.17
C PRO A 110 14.38 20.40 10.78
N VAL A 111 14.49 20.75 9.55
CA VAL A 111 15.62 21.48 9.10
C VAL A 111 15.76 22.81 9.77
N ALA A 112 14.69 23.41 10.08
CA ALA A 112 14.75 24.69 10.69
C ALA A 112 15.49 24.69 12.00
N ASP A 113 15.60 23.56 12.58
CA ASP A 113 16.26 23.53 13.84
C ASP A 113 17.71 23.64 13.65
N ARG A 114 18.17 23.63 12.50
CA ARG A 114 19.47 23.62 12.38
C ARG A 114 19.94 24.87 12.34
N ASP A 115 20.38 25.38 12.44
CA ASP A 115 20.87 26.59 12.39
C ASP A 115 21.38 26.99 13.22
#